data_a42b00ce0e1b0bab610efd7e1ec2692b
#
_entry.id   a42b00ce0e1b0bab610efd7e1ec2692b
#
_cell.length_a   1.000
_cell.length_b   1.000
_cell.length_c   1.000
_cell.angle_alpha   90.00
_cell.angle_beta   90.00
_cell.angle_gamma   90.00
#
_symmetry.space_group_name_H-M   'P 1'
#
loop_
_entity.id
_entity.type
_entity.pdbx_description
1 polymer ?
#
loop_
_entity_poly.entity_id
_entity_poly.type
_entity_poly.pdbx_seq_one_letter_code
_entity_poly.pdbx_strand_id
1 'polypeptide(L)'
;LGSWYHASKFAVEGLSDSLRVEVAEFGIKVVIIQPGSIRSEWSGIAADNLEATSANTPYAAQAKLVGGGLRAADQMRMASGPEVVAEAVAKAVQSAKPRTRYVVGGGARGILLAEAVLPDRGFDRFIQMGYRLASRT
;
A
#
# COMPACT_ATOMS: atom_id res chain seq x y z
N LEU A 1 2.75 14.96 -3.32
CA LEU A 1 3.12 13.98 -2.39
C LEU A 1 2.78 12.60 -2.93
N GLY A 2 1.81 11.84 -2.51
CA GLY A 2 1.55 10.48 -2.99
C GLY A 2 0.40 10.32 -3.99
N SER A 3 -0.30 11.38 -4.39
CA SER A 3 -1.58 11.31 -5.12
C SER A 3 -1.51 10.49 -6.41
N TRP A 4 -0.51 10.74 -7.25
CA TRP A 4 -0.35 10.00 -8.50
C TRP A 4 -0.03 8.53 -8.31
N TYR A 5 0.78 8.22 -7.29
CA TYR A 5 1.06 6.84 -6.90
C TYR A 5 -0.23 6.12 -6.47
N HIS A 6 -1.00 6.73 -5.57
CA HIS A 6 -2.28 6.15 -5.13
C HIS A 6 -3.26 6.02 -6.29
N ALA A 7 -3.41 7.05 -7.13
CA ALA A 7 -4.26 6.99 -8.31
C ALA A 7 -3.89 5.83 -9.24
N SER A 8 -2.58 5.60 -9.48
CA SER A 8 -2.12 4.48 -10.30
C SER A 8 -2.44 3.12 -9.68
N LYS A 9 -2.36 2.99 -8.35
CA LYS A 9 -2.70 1.75 -7.65
C LYS A 9 -4.20 1.46 -7.67
N PHE A 10 -5.04 2.49 -7.49
CA PHE A 10 -6.50 2.34 -7.66
C PHE A 10 -6.87 1.97 -9.10
N ALA A 11 -6.18 2.55 -10.09
CA ALA A 11 -6.39 2.19 -11.49
C ALA A 11 -6.06 0.71 -11.75
N VAL A 12 -4.97 0.17 -11.18
CA VAL A 12 -4.62 -1.26 -11.27
C VAL A 12 -5.68 -2.14 -10.62
N GLU A 13 -6.25 -1.75 -9.48
CA GLU A 13 -7.35 -2.49 -8.83
C GLU A 13 -8.57 -2.56 -9.75
N GLY A 14 -9.03 -1.41 -10.26
CA GLY A 14 -10.20 -1.36 -11.15
C GLY A 14 -9.97 -2.12 -12.46
N LEU A 15 -8.78 -1.98 -13.07
CA LEU A 15 -8.40 -2.74 -14.25
C LEU A 15 -8.43 -4.24 -13.98
N SER A 16 -7.86 -4.68 -12.87
CA SER A 16 -7.80 -6.10 -12.52
C SER A 16 -9.18 -6.69 -12.25
N ASP A 17 -10.09 -5.92 -11.65
CA ASP A 17 -11.46 -6.35 -11.43
C ASP A 17 -12.23 -6.53 -12.74
N SER A 18 -12.09 -5.58 -13.68
CA SER A 18 -12.70 -5.68 -15.01
C SER A 18 -12.10 -6.83 -15.81
N LEU A 19 -10.77 -6.90 -15.87
CA LEU A 19 -10.04 -7.95 -16.59
C LEU A 19 -10.43 -9.36 -16.09
N ARG A 20 -10.63 -9.53 -14.78
CA ARG A 20 -11.05 -10.81 -14.22
C ARG A 20 -12.36 -11.32 -14.81
N VAL A 21 -13.29 -10.42 -15.05
CA VAL A 21 -14.58 -10.76 -15.67
C VAL A 21 -14.40 -11.06 -17.15
N GLU A 22 -13.65 -10.22 -17.86
CA GLU A 22 -13.43 -10.33 -19.32
C GLU A 22 -12.73 -11.64 -19.71
N VAL A 23 -11.74 -12.09 -18.92
CA VAL A 23 -10.96 -13.29 -19.25
C VAL A 23 -11.46 -14.57 -18.59
N ALA A 24 -12.55 -14.50 -17.84
CA ALA A 24 -13.08 -15.66 -17.09
C ALA A 24 -13.49 -16.81 -18.01
N GLU A 25 -14.06 -16.52 -19.19
CA GLU A 25 -14.45 -17.52 -20.16
C GLU A 25 -13.27 -18.30 -20.74
N PHE A 26 -12.06 -17.73 -20.73
CA PHE A 26 -10.83 -18.39 -21.15
C PHE A 26 -10.16 -19.21 -20.03
N GLY A 27 -10.79 -19.31 -18.87
CA GLY A 27 -10.23 -20.01 -17.70
C GLY A 27 -9.07 -19.27 -17.01
N ILE A 28 -8.78 -18.04 -17.43
CA ILE A 28 -7.71 -17.20 -16.85
C ILE A 28 -8.18 -16.61 -15.53
N LYS A 29 -7.32 -16.68 -14.52
CA LYS A 29 -7.61 -16.19 -13.16
C LYS A 29 -6.77 -14.98 -12.84
N VAL A 30 -7.41 -13.86 -12.59
CA VAL A 30 -6.77 -12.62 -12.17
C VAL A 30 -6.83 -12.54 -10.64
N VAL A 31 -5.66 -12.45 -10.02
CA VAL A 31 -5.50 -12.39 -8.56
C VAL A 31 -4.73 -11.14 -8.18
N ILE A 32 -5.23 -10.42 -7.19
CA ILE A 32 -4.60 -9.21 -6.66
C ILE A 32 -3.92 -9.57 -5.33
N ILE A 33 -2.65 -9.24 -5.20
CA ILE A 33 -1.94 -9.29 -3.93
C ILE A 33 -1.91 -7.87 -3.38
N GLN A 34 -2.39 -7.67 -2.15
CA GLN A 34 -2.48 -6.38 -1.48
C GLN A 34 -1.54 -6.38 -0.25
N PRO A 35 -0.27 -6.02 -0.43
CA PRO A 35 0.68 -5.95 0.67
C PRO A 35 0.41 -4.73 1.55
N GLY A 36 0.51 -4.91 2.87
CA GLY A 36 0.64 -3.82 3.82
C GLY A 36 2.08 -3.34 3.95
N SER A 37 2.51 -3.03 5.17
CA SER A 37 3.90 -2.64 5.41
C SER A 37 4.83 -3.84 5.23
N ILE A 38 5.69 -3.76 4.22
CA ILE A 38 6.70 -4.78 3.89
C ILE A 38 8.08 -4.13 3.93
N ARG A 39 9.00 -4.70 4.68
CA ARG A 39 10.40 -4.24 4.73
C ARG A 39 11.04 -4.40 3.35
N SER A 40 11.42 -3.27 2.76
CA SER A 40 12.07 -3.21 1.44
C SER A 40 12.79 -1.88 1.28
N GLU A 41 13.59 -1.74 0.25
CA GLU A 41 14.24 -0.45 -0.08
C GLU A 41 13.26 0.60 -0.59
N TRP A 42 12.03 0.23 -0.92
CA TRP A 42 11.05 1.11 -1.55
C TRP A 42 10.76 2.36 -0.72
N SER A 43 10.59 2.22 0.60
CA SER A 43 10.23 3.34 1.48
C SER A 43 11.34 4.39 1.54
N GLY A 44 12.61 3.96 1.58
CA GLY A 44 13.78 4.85 1.54
C GLY A 44 13.85 5.59 0.22
N ILE A 45 13.79 4.86 -0.90
CA ILE A 45 13.84 5.43 -2.26
C ILE A 45 12.67 6.41 -2.49
N ALA A 46 11.47 6.05 -2.04
CA ALA A 46 10.29 6.92 -2.17
C ALA A 46 10.43 8.19 -1.34
N ALA A 47 10.96 8.11 -0.12
CA ALA A 47 11.21 9.25 0.75
C ALA A 47 12.25 10.19 0.15
N ASP A 48 13.36 9.66 -0.34
CA ASP A 48 14.44 10.46 -0.94
C ASP A 48 13.96 11.22 -2.19
N ASN A 49 13.25 10.53 -3.09
CA ASN A 49 12.65 11.13 -4.27
C ASN A 49 11.62 12.21 -3.91
N LEU A 50 10.78 11.95 -2.92
CA LEU A 50 9.78 12.90 -2.44
C LEU A 50 10.44 14.18 -1.92
N GLU A 51 11.44 14.04 -1.07
CA GLU A 51 12.14 15.20 -0.50
C GLU A 51 12.91 15.98 -1.55
N ALA A 52 13.63 15.29 -2.45
CA ALA A 52 14.37 15.92 -3.54
C ALA A 52 13.46 16.73 -4.48
N THR A 53 12.34 16.14 -4.91
CA THR A 53 11.39 16.81 -5.83
C THR A 53 10.62 17.95 -5.19
N SER A 54 10.50 17.96 -3.86
CA SER A 54 9.74 18.95 -3.11
C SER A 54 10.60 20.04 -2.45
N ALA A 55 11.94 19.93 -2.51
CA ALA A 55 12.88 20.76 -1.75
C ALA A 55 12.66 22.27 -1.90
N ASN A 56 12.37 22.75 -3.11
CA ASN A 56 12.19 24.17 -3.44
C ASN A 56 10.71 24.53 -3.70
N THR A 57 9.79 23.84 -3.04
CA THR A 57 8.35 24.05 -3.21
C THR A 57 7.68 24.35 -1.86
N PRO A 58 6.46 24.88 -1.83
CA PRO A 58 5.68 25.04 -0.60
C PRO A 58 5.43 23.72 0.15
N TYR A 59 5.68 22.58 -0.49
CA TYR A 59 5.50 21.24 0.07
C TYR A 59 6.72 20.69 0.81
N ALA A 60 7.86 21.42 0.84
CA ALA A 60 9.12 20.91 1.42
C ALA A 60 8.98 20.41 2.86
N ALA A 61 8.29 21.17 3.72
CA ALA A 61 8.08 20.78 5.12
C ALA A 61 7.20 19.50 5.24
N GLN A 62 6.14 19.43 4.43
CA GLN A 62 5.24 18.27 4.41
C GLN A 62 5.95 17.04 3.81
N ALA A 63 6.80 17.23 2.81
CA ALA A 63 7.59 16.16 2.21
C ALA A 63 8.54 15.50 3.23
N LYS A 64 9.22 16.31 4.05
CA LYS A 64 10.07 15.80 5.14
C LYS A 64 9.28 14.99 6.16
N LEU A 65 8.09 15.48 6.57
CA LEU A 65 7.22 14.77 7.50
C LEU A 65 6.80 13.41 6.94
N VAL A 66 6.33 13.38 5.70
CA VAL A 66 5.89 12.14 5.03
C VAL A 66 7.06 11.21 4.76
N GLY A 67 8.21 11.74 4.30
CA GLY A 67 9.44 10.98 4.08
C GLY A 67 9.95 10.30 5.37
N GLY A 68 9.94 11.04 6.48
CA GLY A 68 10.25 10.47 7.79
C GLY A 68 9.31 9.32 8.17
N GLY A 69 8.01 9.50 7.96
CA GLY A 69 7.01 8.45 8.19
C GLY A 69 7.20 7.21 7.31
N LEU A 70 7.57 7.39 6.05
CA LEU A 70 7.88 6.28 5.13
C LEU A 70 9.09 5.47 5.63
N ARG A 71 10.20 6.14 5.99
CA ARG A 71 11.39 5.45 6.51
C ARG A 71 11.11 4.73 7.85
N ALA A 72 10.32 5.36 8.73
CA ALA A 72 9.94 4.75 10.00
C ALA A 72 9.04 3.52 9.81
N ALA A 73 8.20 3.49 8.78
CA ALA A 73 7.29 2.37 8.52
C ALA A 73 8.02 1.04 8.31
N ASP A 74 9.20 1.04 7.69
CA ASP A 74 10.01 -0.18 7.49
C ASP A 74 10.63 -0.71 8.79
N GLN A 75 10.85 0.18 9.77
CA GLN A 75 11.42 -0.16 11.08
C GLN A 75 10.36 -0.53 12.10
N MET A 76 9.08 -0.30 11.78
CA MET A 76 7.99 -0.65 12.68
C MET A 76 7.94 -2.17 12.90
N ARG A 77 7.67 -2.56 14.14
CA ARG A 77 7.50 -3.97 14.53
C ARG A 77 6.40 -4.69 13.73
N MET A 78 5.48 -3.93 13.13
CA MET A 78 4.41 -4.45 12.27
C MET A 78 4.88 -4.77 10.85
N ALA A 79 6.02 -4.23 10.39
CA ALA A 79 6.49 -4.48 9.03
C ALA A 79 6.91 -5.94 8.87
N SER A 80 6.30 -6.60 7.89
CA SER A 80 6.59 -8.00 7.55
C SER A 80 7.78 -8.09 6.60
N GLY A 81 8.45 -9.24 6.55
CA GLY A 81 9.44 -9.51 5.52
C GLY A 81 8.78 -9.73 4.14
N PRO A 82 9.54 -9.66 3.05
CA PRO A 82 9.02 -9.86 1.69
C PRO A 82 8.52 -11.29 1.42
N GLU A 83 8.94 -12.25 2.22
CA GLU A 83 8.54 -13.66 2.14
C GLU A 83 7.02 -13.86 2.24
N VAL A 84 6.31 -13.04 3.02
CA VAL A 84 4.84 -13.14 3.14
C VAL A 84 4.12 -12.84 1.82
N VAL A 85 4.73 -12.00 0.97
CA VAL A 85 4.22 -11.72 -0.38
C VAL A 85 4.49 -12.90 -1.30
N ALA A 86 5.70 -13.45 -1.26
CA ALA A 86 6.08 -14.62 -2.04
C ALA A 86 5.19 -15.84 -1.71
N GLU A 87 4.93 -16.08 -0.44
CA GLU A 87 4.02 -17.14 0.01
C GLU A 87 2.59 -16.93 -0.50
N ALA A 88 2.09 -15.69 -0.50
CA ALA A 88 0.76 -15.37 -1.02
C ALA A 88 0.67 -15.64 -2.53
N VAL A 89 1.71 -15.27 -3.28
CA VAL A 89 1.81 -15.56 -4.72
C VAL A 89 1.85 -17.07 -4.96
N ALA A 90 2.71 -17.80 -4.26
CA ALA A 90 2.79 -19.26 -4.35
C ALA A 90 1.45 -19.93 -4.06
N LYS A 91 0.77 -19.51 -2.99
CA LYS A 91 -0.56 -20.02 -2.63
C LYS A 91 -1.61 -19.74 -3.71
N ALA A 92 -1.57 -18.56 -4.32
CA ALA A 92 -2.49 -18.20 -5.41
C ALA A 92 -2.25 -19.07 -6.65
N VAL A 93 -0.99 -19.26 -7.05
CA VAL A 93 -0.61 -20.06 -8.23
C VAL A 93 -0.93 -21.54 -8.05
N GLN A 94 -0.70 -22.10 -6.87
CA GLN A 94 -0.93 -23.51 -6.58
C GLN A 94 -2.41 -23.86 -6.39
N SER A 95 -3.28 -22.87 -6.22
CA SER A 95 -4.70 -23.11 -5.95
C SER A 95 -5.49 -23.31 -7.24
N ALA A 96 -6.27 -24.38 -7.32
CA ALA A 96 -7.22 -24.59 -8.42
C ALA A 96 -8.32 -23.50 -8.44
N LYS A 97 -8.66 -22.94 -7.26
CA LYS A 97 -9.65 -21.87 -7.07
C LYS A 97 -9.05 -20.78 -6.17
N PRO A 98 -8.13 -19.95 -6.67
CA PRO A 98 -7.53 -18.89 -5.86
C PRO A 98 -8.58 -17.85 -5.45
N ARG A 99 -8.35 -17.20 -4.31
CA ARG A 99 -9.11 -16.00 -3.96
C ARG A 99 -8.79 -14.89 -4.95
N THR A 100 -9.72 -13.97 -5.14
CA THR A 100 -9.50 -12.80 -6.00
C THR A 100 -8.52 -11.81 -5.40
N ARG A 101 -8.43 -11.76 -4.04
CA ARG A 101 -7.51 -10.89 -3.30
C ARG A 101 -6.84 -11.63 -2.15
N TYR A 102 -5.54 -11.33 -1.98
CA TYR A 102 -4.74 -11.77 -0.84
C TYR A 102 -4.18 -10.55 -0.13
N VAL A 103 -4.75 -10.23 1.02
CA VAL A 103 -4.27 -9.15 1.90
C VAL A 103 -3.23 -9.73 2.84
N VAL A 104 -1.98 -9.26 2.74
CA VAL A 104 -0.84 -9.79 3.47
C VAL A 104 0.03 -8.68 4.06
N GLY A 105 0.86 -9.02 5.03
CA GLY A 105 1.76 -8.07 5.69
C GLY A 105 1.09 -7.20 6.75
N GLY A 106 1.93 -6.45 7.44
CA GLY A 106 1.53 -5.68 8.61
C GLY A 106 0.58 -4.53 8.30
N GLY A 107 -0.45 -4.38 9.12
CA GLY A 107 -1.40 -3.26 9.06
C GLY A 107 -2.41 -3.29 7.92
N ALA A 108 -2.20 -4.07 6.84
CA ALA A 108 -3.03 -4.07 5.64
C ALA A 108 -4.53 -4.24 5.94
N ARG A 109 -4.88 -5.26 6.73
CA ARG A 109 -6.30 -5.52 7.07
C ARG A 109 -6.92 -4.40 7.91
N GLY A 110 -6.12 -3.79 8.80
CA GLY A 110 -6.60 -2.69 9.64
C GLY A 110 -6.91 -1.44 8.82
N ILE A 111 -6.06 -1.11 7.85
CA ILE A 111 -6.27 0.03 6.94
C ILE A 111 -7.49 -0.19 6.06
N LEU A 112 -7.62 -1.37 5.44
CA LEU A 112 -8.79 -1.70 4.61
C LEU A 112 -10.10 -1.71 5.42
N LEU A 113 -10.07 -2.18 6.66
CA LEU A 113 -11.23 -2.12 7.54
C LEU A 113 -11.58 -0.68 7.90
N ALA A 114 -10.58 0.15 8.22
CA ALA A 114 -10.79 1.56 8.52
C ALA A 114 -11.39 2.31 7.32
N GLU A 115 -10.88 2.05 6.11
CA GLU A 115 -11.42 2.60 4.87
C GLU A 115 -12.87 2.18 4.62
N ALA A 116 -13.19 0.90 4.88
CA ALA A 116 -14.54 0.38 4.67
C ALA A 116 -15.59 0.89 5.66
N VAL A 117 -15.18 1.29 6.88
CA VAL A 117 -16.10 1.63 7.98
C VAL A 117 -16.15 3.13 8.23
N LEU A 118 -15.05 3.85 8.03
CA LEU A 118 -14.97 5.28 8.30
C LEU A 118 -15.50 6.09 7.13
N PRO A 119 -16.28 7.17 7.37
CA PRO A 119 -16.55 8.15 6.32
C PRO A 119 -15.24 8.88 5.94
N ASP A 120 -15.18 9.45 4.72
CA ASP A 120 -13.98 10.07 4.15
C ASP A 120 -13.22 10.97 5.13
N ARG A 121 -13.90 11.89 5.80
CA ARG A 121 -13.28 12.78 6.80
C ARG A 121 -12.71 12.04 8.01
N GLY A 122 -13.30 10.91 8.36
CA GLY A 122 -12.83 10.04 9.45
C GLY A 122 -11.56 9.32 9.04
N PHE A 123 -11.55 8.79 7.84
CA PHE A 123 -10.39 8.13 7.26
C PHE A 123 -9.22 9.09 7.07
N ASP A 124 -9.46 10.30 6.55
CA ASP A 124 -8.44 11.35 6.43
C ASP A 124 -7.77 11.66 7.77
N ARG A 125 -8.56 11.81 8.85
CA ARG A 125 -8.03 12.04 10.21
C ARG A 125 -7.22 10.85 10.72
N PHE A 126 -7.67 9.64 10.45
CA PHE A 126 -6.96 8.41 10.80
C PHE A 126 -5.58 8.36 10.14
N ILE A 127 -5.50 8.63 8.84
CA ILE A 127 -4.24 8.67 8.10
C ILE A 127 -3.32 9.78 8.60
N GLN A 128 -3.84 11.00 8.81
CA GLN A 128 -3.06 12.13 9.33
C GLN A 128 -2.49 11.85 10.72
N MET A 129 -3.25 11.18 11.59
CA MET A 129 -2.78 10.77 12.91
C MET A 129 -1.63 9.75 12.79
N GLY A 130 -1.72 8.80 11.88
CA GLY A 130 -0.65 7.84 11.59
C GLY A 130 0.66 8.53 11.20
N TYR A 131 0.62 9.50 10.30
CA TYR A 131 1.82 10.27 9.91
C TYR A 131 2.41 11.06 11.08
N ARG A 132 1.59 11.69 11.92
CA ARG A 132 2.05 12.46 13.09
C ARG A 132 2.69 11.57 14.17
N LEU A 133 2.19 10.36 14.35
CA LEU A 133 2.77 9.40 15.29
C LEU A 133 4.11 8.86 14.77
N ALA A 134 4.18 8.49 13.50
CA ALA A 134 5.41 7.99 12.88
C ALA A 134 6.54 9.03 12.82
N SER A 135 6.22 10.33 12.84
CA SER A 135 7.23 11.40 12.83
C SER A 135 7.79 11.76 14.22
N ARG A 136 7.27 11.15 15.29
CA ARG A 136 7.69 11.41 16.68
C ARG A 136 8.64 10.34 17.23
N THR A 137 8.80 9.25 16.50
CA THR A 137 9.76 8.16 16.79
C THR A 137 11.04 8.35 16.00
#